data_066c0a81df36dfac6df8ae4b7cb86b43
#
_entry.id   066c0a81df36dfac6df8ae4b7cb86b43
#
_cell.length_a   1.000
_cell.length_b   1.000
_cell.length_c   1.000
_cell.angle_alpha   90.00
_cell.angle_beta   90.00
_cell.angle_gamma   90.00
#
_symmetry.space_group_name_H-M   'P 1'
#
loop_
_entity.id
_entity.type
_entity.pdbx_description
1 polymer ?
#
loop_
_entity_poly.entity_id
_entity_poly.type
_entity_poly.pdbx_seq_one_letter_code
_entity_poly.pdbx_strand_id
1 'polypeptide(L)'
;MPIPALFAASETSGTSAESSQNHSTKAHSDEDSHAGGHHGLPPNAVILKKIGPFAITNSMVVTWIVAFGLIAFAQIATKKAKLVPTGLQNFVEWLVESLVGFFEGILGEKMAKETFWFFGTIFIFILFTNWFGLIPGIGTVGWDVDSHGHVHKPLLRGVNADLNMTAAMALFFFALWLFWSLKSIGPGGFFLHIFNVKGHGFTLMGVFLLLIYIFVGLVEVVSISVRPVALMFRLYGNVFAGENILETVMALGGPYFGWLAVLPFYFLELLVGLVQALVFALLTAVFTSLMCSHHEEDHAH
;
A
#
# COMPACT_ATOMS: atom_id res chain seq x y z
N MET A 1 -22.21 -11.19 58.87
CA MET A 1 -22.08 -10.26 60.04
C MET A 1 -20.71 -9.60 59.98
N PRO A 2 -20.54 -8.31 60.34
CA PRO A 2 -20.95 -7.19 59.49
C PRO A 2 -19.73 -6.26 59.14
N ILE A 3 -19.96 -5.41 58.14
CA ILE A 3 -19.28 -4.12 57.90
C ILE A 3 -19.59 -3.15 59.03
N PRO A 4 -18.78 -2.12 59.37
CA PRO A 4 -18.86 -0.81 58.72
C PRO A 4 -17.51 -0.08 58.61
N ALA A 5 -17.25 0.72 57.58
CA ALA A 5 -17.48 2.14 57.32
C ALA A 5 -17.21 3.15 58.44
N LEU A 6 -16.40 4.18 58.22
CA LEU A 6 -16.68 5.62 58.37
C LEU A 6 -15.40 6.47 58.28
N PHE A 7 -15.39 7.44 57.35
CA PHE A 7 -15.28 8.90 57.46
C PHE A 7 -14.21 9.50 58.41
N ALA A 8 -13.36 10.39 57.89
CA ALA A 8 -13.51 11.83 58.16
C ALA A 8 -12.40 12.65 57.47
N ALA A 9 -12.87 13.76 56.92
CA ALA A 9 -12.11 14.87 56.36
C ALA A 9 -11.51 15.75 57.48
N SER A 10 -10.45 16.52 57.13
CA SER A 10 -10.28 17.86 57.66
C SER A 10 -9.41 18.73 56.74
N GLU A 11 -9.99 19.88 56.41
CA GLU A 11 -9.43 21.04 55.78
C GLU A 11 -8.42 21.76 56.70
N THR A 12 -7.48 22.51 56.08
CA THR A 12 -7.16 23.92 56.41
C THR A 12 -6.07 24.39 55.42
N SER A 13 -6.35 25.29 54.51
CA SER A 13 -6.18 26.74 54.47
C SER A 13 -4.79 27.26 54.75
N GLY A 14 -4.20 28.01 53.78
CA GLY A 14 -3.04 28.84 53.97
C GLY A 14 -2.50 29.47 52.69
N THR A 15 -3.02 30.62 52.39
CA THR A 15 -2.68 31.74 51.49
C THR A 15 -1.18 32.11 51.43
N SER A 16 -0.63 32.42 50.23
CA SER A 16 -0.07 33.72 49.83
C SER A 16 0.88 33.66 48.63
N ALA A 17 0.49 34.38 47.62
CA ALA A 17 1.16 35.48 46.89
C ALA A 17 2.42 35.21 46.04
N GLU A 18 2.22 35.49 44.74
CA GLU A 18 3.04 36.28 43.78
C GLU A 18 4.55 36.05 43.68
N SER A 19 4.96 35.62 42.45
CA SER A 19 5.77 36.52 41.60
C SER A 19 5.93 35.98 40.19
N SER A 20 5.64 36.85 39.23
CA SER A 20 5.90 36.71 37.79
C SER A 20 7.37 36.45 37.49
N GLN A 21 7.66 35.52 36.58
CA GLN A 21 8.73 35.75 35.59
C GLN A 21 8.54 34.86 34.38
N ASN A 22 8.41 35.54 33.24
CA ASN A 22 8.49 35.03 31.87
C ASN A 22 9.77 34.21 31.66
N HIS A 23 9.63 32.98 31.18
CA HIS A 23 10.67 32.35 30.40
C HIS A 23 10.04 31.52 29.27
N SER A 24 10.26 32.00 28.06
CA SER A 24 10.05 31.29 26.81
C SER A 24 10.80 29.97 26.84
N THR A 25 10.08 28.88 26.89
CA THR A 25 10.68 27.56 26.79
C THR A 25 10.22 26.90 25.50
N LYS A 26 11.18 26.66 24.61
CA LYS A 26 11.08 25.76 23.48
C LYS A 26 10.44 24.44 23.91
N ALA A 27 9.34 24.09 23.29
CA ALA A 27 8.77 22.76 23.40
C ALA A 27 9.69 21.77 22.69
N HIS A 28 10.53 21.09 23.45
CA HIS A 28 11.06 19.78 23.12
C HIS A 28 9.99 18.79 23.58
N SER A 29 9.28 18.23 22.64
CA SER A 29 8.41 17.09 22.87
C SER A 29 9.25 15.80 22.77
N ASP A 30 9.96 15.50 23.84
CA ASP A 30 10.43 14.15 24.12
C ASP A 30 9.31 13.45 24.89
N GLU A 31 8.36 12.88 24.18
CA GLU A 31 7.44 11.88 24.75
C GLU A 31 8.16 10.53 24.79
N ASP A 32 8.96 10.33 25.81
CA ASP A 32 9.32 9.01 26.30
C ASP A 32 8.09 8.38 26.97
N SER A 33 7.22 7.79 26.16
CA SER A 33 6.21 6.85 26.67
C SER A 33 6.86 5.47 26.84
N HIS A 34 7.38 5.21 28.03
CA HIS A 34 7.61 3.86 28.54
C HIS A 34 6.26 3.15 28.73
N ALA A 35 5.71 2.61 27.64
CA ALA A 35 4.63 1.62 27.69
C ALA A 35 5.23 0.27 27.31
N GLY A 36 5.07 -0.70 28.22
CA GLY A 36 5.69 -2.02 28.18
C GLY A 36 5.49 -2.79 26.88
N GLY A 37 6.57 -3.41 26.47
CA GLY A 37 6.69 -4.71 25.83
C GLY A 37 5.72 -5.11 24.72
N HIS A 38 5.52 -4.32 23.67
CA HIS A 38 5.08 -4.84 22.39
C HIS A 38 6.26 -4.73 21.42
N HIS A 39 6.94 -5.85 21.18
CA HIS A 39 7.99 -5.99 20.18
C HIS A 39 7.39 -6.08 18.77
N GLY A 40 6.50 -5.15 18.40
CA GLY A 40 5.98 -5.01 17.05
C GLY A 40 6.86 -4.05 16.24
N LEU A 41 6.95 -4.31 14.94
CA LEU A 41 7.65 -3.40 14.01
C LEU A 41 7.04 -1.99 14.07
N PRO A 42 7.85 -0.92 14.11
CA PRO A 42 7.33 0.44 14.13
C PRO A 42 6.51 0.72 12.84
N PRO A 43 5.40 1.46 12.90
CA PRO A 43 4.55 1.71 11.74
C PRO A 43 5.25 2.53 10.64
N ASN A 44 6.30 3.28 10.98
CA ASN A 44 7.04 4.13 10.06
C ASN A 44 8.41 3.52 9.71
N ALA A 45 8.84 3.75 8.45
CA ALA A 45 10.17 3.36 8.00
C ALA A 45 11.27 4.15 8.73
N VAL A 46 12.37 3.48 9.07
CA VAL A 46 13.52 4.10 9.72
C VAL A 46 14.29 4.96 8.72
N ILE A 47 14.57 6.20 9.07
CA ILE A 47 15.38 7.11 8.26
C ILE A 47 16.85 6.73 8.42
N LEU A 48 17.48 6.27 7.33
CA LEU A 48 18.91 5.91 7.31
C LEU A 48 19.79 7.13 7.13
N LYS A 49 19.42 8.05 6.22
CA LYS A 49 20.20 9.26 5.93
C LYS A 49 19.29 10.38 5.44
N LYS A 50 19.49 11.58 5.96
CA LYS A 50 18.86 12.80 5.43
C LYS A 50 19.82 13.49 4.46
N ILE A 51 19.39 13.71 3.22
CA ILE A 51 20.14 14.46 2.20
C ILE A 51 19.29 15.68 1.84
N GLY A 52 19.50 16.79 2.54
CA GLY A 52 18.67 17.98 2.38
C GLY A 52 17.20 17.73 2.76
N PRO A 53 16.24 18.05 1.88
CA PRO A 53 14.83 17.81 2.14
C PRO A 53 14.42 16.32 1.98
N PHE A 54 15.29 15.47 1.39
CA PHE A 54 14.99 14.07 1.15
C PHE A 54 15.55 13.18 2.26
N ALA A 55 14.68 12.37 2.86
CA ALA A 55 15.04 11.34 3.81
C ALA A 55 15.08 9.97 3.08
N ILE A 56 16.25 9.34 3.05
CA ILE A 56 16.39 7.97 2.54
C ILE A 56 15.97 7.03 3.66
N THR A 57 14.93 6.24 3.39
CA THR A 57 14.40 5.24 4.32
C THR A 57 14.92 3.84 3.96
N ASN A 58 14.86 2.92 4.91
CA ASN A 58 15.24 1.53 4.69
C ASN A 58 14.34 0.83 3.64
N SER A 59 13.06 1.17 3.58
CA SER A 59 12.12 0.66 2.55
C SER A 59 12.51 1.11 1.14
N MET A 60 13.00 2.35 0.96
CA MET A 60 13.52 2.82 -0.33
C MET A 60 14.73 2.03 -0.80
N VAL A 61 15.65 1.67 0.09
CA VAL A 61 16.82 0.85 -0.26
C VAL A 61 16.39 -0.51 -0.80
N VAL A 62 15.46 -1.18 -0.12
CA VAL A 62 14.91 -2.47 -0.56
C VAL A 62 14.17 -2.33 -1.89
N THR A 63 13.41 -1.25 -2.08
CA THR A 63 12.76 -0.93 -3.36
C THR A 63 13.77 -0.92 -4.50
N TRP A 64 14.89 -0.25 -4.33
CA TRP A 64 15.94 -0.18 -5.35
C TRP A 64 16.58 -1.54 -5.59
N ILE A 65 16.85 -2.31 -4.53
CA ILE A 65 17.42 -3.66 -4.64
C ILE A 65 16.49 -4.55 -5.47
N VAL A 66 15.19 -4.57 -5.16
CA VAL A 66 14.20 -5.37 -5.88
C VAL A 66 14.05 -4.89 -7.33
N ALA A 67 13.95 -3.57 -7.55
CA ALA A 67 13.81 -3.02 -8.90
C ALA A 67 15.01 -3.34 -9.78
N PHE A 68 16.23 -3.09 -9.29
CA PHE A 68 17.45 -3.42 -10.04
C PHE A 68 17.61 -4.94 -10.23
N GLY A 69 17.25 -5.74 -9.22
CA GLY A 69 17.25 -7.20 -9.31
C GLY A 69 16.32 -7.70 -10.42
N LEU A 70 15.09 -7.18 -10.50
CA LEU A 70 14.13 -7.53 -11.54
C LEU A 70 14.59 -7.10 -12.93
N ILE A 71 15.13 -5.89 -13.06
CA ILE A 71 15.68 -5.40 -14.33
C ILE A 71 16.86 -6.27 -14.76
N ALA A 72 17.79 -6.58 -13.87
CA ALA A 72 18.93 -7.43 -14.16
C ALA A 72 18.48 -8.86 -14.54
N PHE A 73 17.51 -9.42 -13.84
CA PHE A 73 16.93 -10.73 -14.14
C PHE A 73 16.31 -10.75 -15.55
N ALA A 74 15.47 -9.76 -15.86
CA ALA A 74 14.86 -9.64 -17.18
C ALA A 74 15.92 -9.49 -18.30
N GLN A 75 16.94 -8.67 -18.09
CA GLN A 75 18.05 -8.48 -19.05
C GLN A 75 18.86 -9.76 -19.24
N ILE A 76 19.16 -10.50 -18.18
CA ILE A 76 19.91 -11.78 -18.27
C ILE A 76 19.07 -12.82 -19.03
N ALA A 77 17.77 -12.91 -18.73
CA ALA A 77 16.87 -13.87 -19.38
C ALA A 77 16.69 -13.59 -20.88
N THR A 78 16.70 -12.31 -21.29
CA THR A 78 16.44 -11.90 -22.69
C THR A 78 17.72 -11.62 -23.50
N LYS A 79 18.91 -11.58 -22.87
CA LYS A 79 20.19 -11.21 -23.53
C LYS A 79 20.54 -12.05 -24.75
N LYS A 80 20.14 -13.32 -24.76
CA LYS A 80 20.39 -14.28 -25.87
C LYS A 80 19.07 -14.92 -26.27
N ALA A 81 18.06 -14.11 -26.60
CA ALA A 81 16.75 -14.62 -27.00
C ALA A 81 16.89 -15.49 -28.27
N LYS A 82 16.36 -16.71 -28.19
CA LYS A 82 16.32 -17.71 -29.27
C LYS A 82 14.88 -17.87 -29.73
N LEU A 83 14.67 -18.23 -30.99
CA LEU A 83 13.36 -18.56 -31.56
C LEU A 83 12.65 -19.72 -30.81
N VAL A 84 13.46 -20.67 -30.30
CA VAL A 84 12.96 -21.74 -29.41
C VAL A 84 13.49 -21.43 -27.99
N PRO A 85 12.62 -20.96 -27.09
CA PRO A 85 13.05 -20.55 -25.76
C PRO A 85 13.50 -21.73 -24.93
N THR A 86 14.57 -21.57 -24.16
CA THR A 86 15.11 -22.58 -23.27
C THR A 86 15.49 -22.00 -21.91
N GLY A 87 15.28 -22.76 -20.83
CA GLY A 87 15.70 -22.36 -19.48
C GLY A 87 15.00 -21.11 -18.97
N LEU A 88 15.75 -20.09 -18.53
CA LEU A 88 15.21 -18.84 -17.97
C LEU A 88 14.36 -18.05 -18.97
N GLN A 89 14.73 -18.05 -20.26
CA GLN A 89 13.94 -17.41 -21.30
C GLN A 89 12.54 -18.02 -21.38
N ASN A 90 12.45 -19.35 -21.42
CA ASN A 90 11.15 -20.05 -21.46
C ASN A 90 10.28 -19.73 -20.24
N PHE A 91 10.87 -19.62 -19.06
CA PHE A 91 10.14 -19.23 -17.85
C PHE A 91 9.58 -17.80 -17.94
N VAL A 92 10.40 -16.84 -18.39
CA VAL A 92 9.98 -15.45 -18.53
C VAL A 92 8.91 -15.29 -19.61
N GLU A 93 9.06 -15.95 -20.77
CA GLU A 93 8.06 -15.96 -21.84
C GLU A 93 6.74 -16.54 -21.35
N TRP A 94 6.78 -17.72 -20.71
CA TRP A 94 5.59 -18.34 -20.13
C TRP A 94 4.89 -17.42 -19.11
N LEU A 95 5.65 -16.76 -18.23
CA LEU A 95 5.10 -15.82 -17.25
C LEU A 95 4.44 -14.63 -17.94
N VAL A 96 5.11 -14.03 -18.92
CA VAL A 96 4.59 -12.88 -19.67
C VAL A 96 3.36 -13.27 -20.47
N GLU A 97 3.37 -14.38 -21.20
CA GLU A 97 2.22 -14.88 -21.97
C GLU A 97 1.02 -15.17 -21.07
N SER A 98 1.24 -15.80 -19.91
CA SER A 98 0.18 -16.08 -18.94
C SER A 98 -0.44 -14.78 -18.40
N LEU A 99 0.38 -13.77 -18.10
CA LEU A 99 -0.10 -12.46 -17.65
C LEU A 99 -0.82 -11.70 -18.76
N VAL A 100 -0.30 -11.74 -19.99
CA VAL A 100 -0.98 -11.12 -21.16
C VAL A 100 -2.35 -11.73 -21.34
N GLY A 101 -2.47 -13.05 -21.41
CA GLY A 101 -3.76 -13.73 -21.55
C GLY A 101 -4.73 -13.43 -20.40
N PHE A 102 -4.21 -13.31 -19.16
CA PHE A 102 -5.01 -12.92 -18.01
C PHE A 102 -5.57 -11.50 -18.15
N PHE A 103 -4.75 -10.51 -18.55
CA PHE A 103 -5.20 -9.13 -18.71
C PHE A 103 -6.03 -8.93 -19.97
N GLU A 104 -5.79 -9.69 -21.06
CA GLU A 104 -6.65 -9.68 -22.25
C GLU A 104 -8.09 -10.12 -21.93
N GLY A 105 -8.25 -11.08 -21.04
CA GLY A 105 -9.57 -11.52 -20.56
C GLY A 105 -10.35 -10.44 -19.81
N ILE A 106 -9.67 -9.41 -19.26
CA ILE A 106 -10.30 -8.34 -18.47
C ILE A 106 -10.46 -7.05 -19.26
N LEU A 107 -9.41 -6.66 -19.98
CA LEU A 107 -9.30 -5.37 -20.66
C LEU A 107 -9.74 -5.43 -22.14
N GLY A 108 -9.82 -6.65 -22.71
CA GLY A 108 -9.88 -6.85 -24.14
C GLY A 108 -8.52 -6.70 -24.83
N GLU A 109 -8.35 -7.30 -25.99
CA GLU A 109 -7.06 -7.43 -26.70
C GLU A 109 -6.38 -6.07 -26.97
N LYS A 110 -7.13 -5.08 -27.44
CA LYS A 110 -6.60 -3.76 -27.83
C LYS A 110 -6.05 -3.01 -26.62
N MET A 111 -6.82 -2.91 -25.55
CA MET A 111 -6.43 -2.17 -24.36
C MET A 111 -5.36 -2.91 -23.56
N ALA A 112 -5.42 -4.24 -23.51
CA ALA A 112 -4.39 -5.04 -22.87
C ALA A 112 -3.03 -4.78 -23.52
N LYS A 113 -2.91 -4.76 -24.85
CA LYS A 113 -1.65 -4.47 -25.55
C LYS A 113 -1.09 -3.08 -25.24
N GLU A 114 -1.95 -2.08 -25.07
CA GLU A 114 -1.50 -0.72 -24.75
C GLU A 114 -1.06 -0.55 -23.28
N THR A 115 -1.68 -1.28 -22.36
CA THR A 115 -1.52 -1.08 -20.92
C THR A 115 -0.78 -2.21 -20.19
N PHE A 116 -0.52 -3.33 -20.87
CA PHE A 116 0.14 -4.50 -20.29
C PHE A 116 1.49 -4.18 -19.63
N TRP A 117 2.29 -3.34 -20.27
CA TRP A 117 3.59 -2.92 -19.72
C TRP A 117 3.46 -2.40 -18.28
N PHE A 118 2.37 -1.72 -17.97
CA PHE A 118 2.12 -1.20 -16.63
C PHE A 118 1.57 -2.28 -15.68
N PHE A 119 0.47 -2.96 -16.06
CA PHE A 119 -0.17 -3.95 -15.18
C PHE A 119 0.73 -5.15 -14.90
N GLY A 120 1.44 -5.63 -15.90
CA GLY A 120 2.40 -6.72 -15.74
C GLY A 120 3.58 -6.31 -14.85
N THR A 121 4.12 -5.11 -15.07
CA THR A 121 5.24 -4.61 -14.25
C THR A 121 4.83 -4.40 -12.79
N ILE A 122 3.66 -3.78 -12.52
CA ILE A 122 3.22 -3.53 -11.15
C ILE A 122 2.88 -4.83 -10.41
N PHE A 123 2.28 -5.80 -11.11
CA PHE A 123 2.03 -7.12 -10.54
C PHE A 123 3.32 -7.81 -10.09
N ILE A 124 4.30 -7.91 -11.00
CA ILE A 124 5.58 -8.53 -10.72
C ILE A 124 6.31 -7.76 -9.62
N PHE A 125 6.33 -6.44 -9.67
CA PHE A 125 6.98 -5.61 -8.67
C PHE A 125 6.39 -5.78 -7.28
N ILE A 126 5.06 -5.73 -7.12
CA ILE A 126 4.37 -5.93 -5.84
C ILE A 126 4.61 -7.36 -5.32
N LEU A 127 4.53 -8.36 -6.20
CA LEU A 127 4.78 -9.75 -5.83
C LEU A 127 6.19 -9.92 -5.24
N PHE A 128 7.20 -9.44 -5.95
CA PHE A 128 8.59 -9.59 -5.50
C PHE A 128 8.91 -8.72 -4.28
N THR A 129 8.32 -7.54 -4.14
CA THR A 129 8.48 -6.73 -2.92
C THR A 129 7.83 -7.36 -1.70
N ASN A 130 6.67 -8.03 -1.85
CA ASN A 130 6.04 -8.80 -0.80
C ASN A 130 6.91 -9.99 -0.39
N TRP A 131 7.35 -10.79 -1.35
CA TRP A 131 8.17 -11.96 -1.09
C TRP A 131 9.56 -11.61 -0.55
N PHE A 132 10.15 -10.51 -1.01
CA PHE A 132 11.43 -10.04 -0.49
C PHE A 132 11.34 -9.67 0.99
N GLY A 133 10.24 -9.04 1.42
CA GLY A 133 9.98 -8.73 2.84
C GLY A 133 9.89 -9.97 3.72
N LEU A 134 9.49 -11.12 3.15
CA LEU A 134 9.36 -12.38 3.87
C LEU A 134 10.69 -13.17 3.99
N ILE A 135 11.80 -12.75 3.38
CA ILE A 135 13.07 -13.46 3.51
C ILE A 135 13.50 -13.49 4.98
N PRO A 136 13.70 -14.70 5.57
CA PRO A 136 14.09 -14.81 6.97
C PRO A 136 15.38 -14.05 7.25
N GLY A 137 15.39 -13.25 8.32
CA GLY A 137 16.56 -12.47 8.70
C GLY A 137 16.70 -11.10 8.02
N ILE A 138 15.76 -10.68 7.19
CA ILE A 138 15.83 -9.35 6.54
C ILE A 138 15.84 -8.22 7.57
N GLY A 139 15.07 -8.34 8.65
CA GLY A 139 15.01 -7.38 9.76
C GLY A 139 16.20 -7.44 10.73
N THR A 140 17.06 -8.47 10.63
CA THR A 140 18.23 -8.63 11.54
C THR A 140 19.49 -7.97 11.01
N VAL A 141 19.50 -7.53 9.74
CA VAL A 141 20.63 -6.82 9.14
C VAL A 141 20.48 -5.34 9.39
N GLY A 142 21.34 -4.75 10.23
CA GLY A 142 21.27 -3.31 10.54
C GLY A 142 22.34 -2.86 11.52
N TRP A 143 22.20 -1.63 11.97
CA TRP A 143 23.07 -1.00 12.96
C TRP A 143 22.33 -0.76 14.27
N ASP A 144 23.10 -0.46 15.32
CA ASP A 144 22.55 -0.17 16.65
C ASP A 144 21.93 -1.43 17.28
N VAL A 145 22.80 -2.41 17.53
CA VAL A 145 22.42 -3.70 18.11
C VAL A 145 22.48 -3.58 19.63
N ASP A 146 21.36 -3.88 20.30
CA ASP A 146 21.28 -3.91 21.75
C ASP A 146 22.09 -5.09 22.35
N SER A 147 22.37 -5.03 23.65
CA SER A 147 23.04 -6.11 24.41
C SER A 147 22.35 -7.48 24.33
N HIS A 148 21.07 -7.51 23.93
CA HIS A 148 20.27 -8.71 23.70
C HIS A 148 20.23 -9.18 22.24
N GLY A 149 20.98 -8.51 21.33
CA GLY A 149 21.03 -8.87 19.91
C GLY A 149 19.89 -8.32 19.06
N HIS A 150 19.04 -7.44 19.59
CA HIS A 150 17.99 -6.78 18.82
C HIS A 150 18.53 -5.60 18.03
N VAL A 151 18.19 -5.52 16.75
CA VAL A 151 18.61 -4.43 15.85
C VAL A 151 17.58 -3.30 15.92
N HIS A 152 17.95 -2.16 16.50
CA HIS A 152 17.08 -0.99 16.58
C HIS A 152 16.88 -0.27 15.23
N LYS A 153 17.88 -0.34 14.36
CA LYS A 153 17.84 0.29 13.03
C LYS A 153 18.08 -0.75 11.93
N PRO A 154 17.05 -1.53 11.55
CA PRO A 154 17.19 -2.48 10.45
C PRO A 154 17.46 -1.73 9.14
N LEU A 155 18.47 -2.20 8.40
CA LEU A 155 18.82 -1.67 7.08
C LEU A 155 17.80 -2.06 6.03
N LEU A 156 17.26 -3.27 6.17
CA LEU A 156 16.31 -3.87 5.23
C LEU A 156 14.98 -4.04 5.94
N ARG A 157 13.91 -3.66 5.27
CA ARG A 157 12.53 -3.82 5.73
C ARG A 157 11.63 -4.13 4.55
N GLY A 158 10.55 -4.86 4.77
CA GLY A 158 9.51 -5.08 3.76
C GLY A 158 9.05 -3.75 3.15
N VAL A 159 9.12 -3.63 1.83
CA VAL A 159 8.79 -2.38 1.10
C VAL A 159 7.36 -1.95 1.39
N ASN A 160 6.44 -2.90 1.35
CA ASN A 160 5.01 -2.65 1.48
C ASN A 160 4.55 -2.52 2.94
N ALA A 161 5.43 -2.76 3.92
CA ALA A 161 5.23 -2.41 5.32
C ALA A 161 5.44 -0.91 5.61
N ASP A 162 5.76 -0.10 4.58
CA ASP A 162 5.86 1.35 4.66
C ASP A 162 4.68 2.01 3.93
N LEU A 163 3.88 2.78 4.67
CA LEU A 163 2.71 3.47 4.16
C LEU A 163 3.06 4.47 3.04
N ASN A 164 4.22 5.13 3.13
CA ASN A 164 4.65 6.09 2.11
C ASN A 164 4.90 5.42 0.76
N MET A 165 5.49 4.21 0.78
CA MET A 165 5.75 3.44 -0.44
C MET A 165 4.46 2.93 -1.09
N THR A 166 3.55 2.37 -0.28
CA THR A 166 2.25 1.91 -0.78
C THR A 166 1.38 3.07 -1.26
N ALA A 167 1.45 4.23 -0.58
CA ALA A 167 0.79 5.46 -1.03
C ALA A 167 1.35 5.95 -2.37
N ALA A 168 2.68 5.96 -2.54
CA ALA A 168 3.31 6.37 -3.79
C ALA A 168 2.88 5.45 -4.97
N MET A 169 2.84 4.13 -4.76
CA MET A 169 2.37 3.18 -5.78
C MET A 169 0.90 3.40 -6.13
N ALA A 170 0.03 3.57 -5.12
CA ALA A 170 -1.40 3.79 -5.35
C ALA A 170 -1.68 5.12 -6.06
N LEU A 171 -0.97 6.19 -5.69
CA LEU A 171 -1.08 7.50 -6.35
C LEU A 171 -0.54 7.49 -7.77
N PHE A 172 0.58 6.80 -8.01
CA PHE A 172 1.13 6.64 -9.35
C PHE A 172 0.17 5.89 -10.27
N PHE A 173 -0.42 4.79 -9.76
CA PHE A 173 -1.49 4.10 -10.47
C PHE A 173 -2.65 5.04 -10.77
N PHE A 174 -3.14 5.78 -9.77
CA PHE A 174 -4.28 6.68 -9.93
C PHE A 174 -4.01 7.76 -10.98
N ALA A 175 -2.80 8.31 -11.00
CA ALA A 175 -2.39 9.29 -12.00
C ALA A 175 -2.40 8.71 -13.42
N LEU A 176 -1.89 7.48 -13.62
CA LEU A 176 -1.91 6.81 -14.92
C LEU A 176 -3.34 6.41 -15.33
N TRP A 177 -4.12 5.90 -14.40
CA TRP A 177 -5.54 5.59 -14.65
C TRP A 177 -6.30 6.83 -15.10
N LEU A 178 -6.11 7.96 -14.43
CA LEU A 178 -6.72 9.24 -14.79
C LEU A 178 -6.25 9.69 -16.18
N PHE A 179 -4.97 9.54 -16.48
CA PHE A 179 -4.40 9.86 -17.78
C PHE A 179 -5.04 9.02 -18.89
N TRP A 180 -5.18 7.71 -18.72
CA TRP A 180 -5.82 6.85 -19.71
C TRP A 180 -7.31 7.13 -19.86
N SER A 181 -8.01 7.38 -18.76
CA SER A 181 -9.43 7.74 -18.78
C SER A 181 -9.66 9.06 -19.52
N LEU A 182 -8.83 10.08 -19.26
CA LEU A 182 -8.89 11.36 -19.98
C LEU A 182 -8.49 11.24 -21.45
N LYS A 183 -7.53 10.37 -21.78
CA LYS A 183 -7.11 10.11 -23.17
C LYS A 183 -8.19 9.38 -23.95
N SER A 184 -8.90 8.43 -23.32
CA SER A 184 -9.93 7.62 -23.97
C SER A 184 -11.22 8.41 -24.21
N ILE A 185 -11.72 9.11 -23.20
CA ILE A 185 -13.06 9.74 -23.21
C ILE A 185 -12.97 11.26 -23.51
N GLY A 186 -11.78 11.81 -23.29
CA GLY A 186 -11.58 13.28 -23.29
C GLY A 186 -12.05 13.96 -22.00
N PRO A 187 -11.51 15.17 -21.67
CA PRO A 187 -11.86 15.85 -20.42
C PRO A 187 -13.34 16.21 -20.32
N GLY A 188 -13.97 16.64 -21.42
CA GLY A 188 -15.40 16.96 -21.44
C GLY A 188 -16.29 15.72 -21.29
N GLY A 189 -15.93 14.62 -21.95
CA GLY A 189 -16.63 13.35 -21.83
C GLY A 189 -16.50 12.75 -20.42
N PHE A 190 -15.34 12.89 -19.79
CA PHE A 190 -15.12 12.43 -18.42
C PHE A 190 -16.04 13.13 -17.41
N PHE A 191 -16.18 14.46 -17.50
CA PHE A 191 -17.11 15.20 -16.65
C PHE A 191 -18.58 14.84 -16.94
N LEU A 192 -18.95 14.70 -18.22
CA LEU A 192 -20.30 14.29 -18.60
C LEU A 192 -20.62 12.85 -18.16
N HIS A 193 -19.62 11.95 -18.15
CA HIS A 193 -19.77 10.59 -17.67
C HIS A 193 -20.04 10.57 -16.15
N ILE A 194 -19.31 11.36 -15.37
CA ILE A 194 -19.48 11.43 -13.91
C ILE A 194 -20.82 12.05 -13.54
N PHE A 195 -21.19 13.17 -14.16
CA PHE A 195 -22.41 13.91 -13.79
C PHE A 195 -23.64 13.58 -14.61
N ASN A 196 -23.49 12.81 -15.70
CA ASN A 196 -24.56 12.36 -16.61
C ASN A 196 -25.63 13.44 -16.95
N VAL A 197 -25.19 14.67 -17.19
CA VAL A 197 -26.07 15.85 -17.40
C VAL A 197 -26.65 15.89 -18.83
N LYS A 198 -26.79 14.76 -19.54
CA LYS A 198 -27.31 14.72 -20.92
C LYS A 198 -28.83 14.96 -20.93
N GLY A 199 -29.24 16.13 -21.45
CA GLY A 199 -30.54 16.27 -22.15
C GLY A 199 -31.81 16.41 -21.33
N HIS A 200 -31.80 17.02 -20.14
CA HIS A 200 -33.03 17.27 -19.40
C HIS A 200 -33.59 18.69 -19.70
N GLY A 201 -34.76 18.75 -20.33
CA GLY A 201 -35.46 20.02 -20.55
C GLY A 201 -35.76 20.75 -19.25
N PHE A 202 -35.95 22.08 -19.31
CA PHE A 202 -36.29 22.96 -18.17
C PHE A 202 -37.75 22.74 -17.70
N THR A 203 -38.08 21.50 -17.36
CA THR A 203 -39.34 21.12 -16.74
C THR A 203 -39.11 20.90 -15.26
N LEU A 204 -40.10 21.09 -14.38
CA LEU A 204 -39.99 20.87 -12.94
C LEU A 204 -39.40 19.48 -12.63
N MET A 205 -39.81 18.45 -13.39
CA MET A 205 -39.25 17.11 -13.35
C MET A 205 -37.78 17.09 -13.79
N GLY A 206 -37.40 17.86 -14.81
CA GLY A 206 -36.01 17.97 -15.27
C GLY A 206 -35.07 18.56 -14.23
N VAL A 207 -35.51 19.57 -13.49
CA VAL A 207 -34.74 20.19 -12.39
C VAL A 207 -34.54 19.19 -11.24
N PHE A 208 -35.56 18.41 -10.89
CA PHE A 208 -35.45 17.38 -9.87
C PHE A 208 -34.48 16.27 -10.27
N LEU A 209 -34.56 15.82 -11.52
CA LEU A 209 -33.62 14.84 -12.07
C LEU A 209 -32.18 15.38 -12.11
N LEU A 210 -31.99 16.65 -12.50
CA LEU A 210 -30.67 17.31 -12.48
C LEU A 210 -30.05 17.30 -11.09
N LEU A 211 -30.84 17.58 -10.04
CA LEU A 211 -30.37 17.52 -8.65
C LEU A 211 -29.90 16.10 -8.27
N ILE A 212 -30.68 15.07 -8.67
CA ILE A 212 -30.31 13.67 -8.44
C ILE A 212 -29.00 13.34 -9.15
N TYR A 213 -28.85 13.72 -10.44
CA TYR A 213 -27.63 13.42 -11.20
C TYR A 213 -26.40 14.14 -10.65
N ILE A 214 -26.53 15.36 -10.15
CA ILE A 214 -25.44 16.07 -9.47
C ILE A 214 -25.04 15.31 -8.18
N PHE A 215 -26.02 14.84 -7.40
CA PHE A 215 -25.74 14.08 -6.18
C PHE A 215 -25.06 12.75 -6.50
N VAL A 216 -25.54 12.01 -7.49
CA VAL A 216 -24.91 10.75 -7.97
C VAL A 216 -23.50 11.00 -8.46
N GLY A 217 -23.27 12.08 -9.24
CA GLY A 217 -21.94 12.46 -9.69
C GLY A 217 -20.99 12.79 -8.55
N LEU A 218 -21.49 13.46 -7.48
CA LEU A 218 -20.67 13.72 -6.30
C LEU A 218 -20.27 12.42 -5.59
N VAL A 219 -21.20 11.47 -5.44
CA VAL A 219 -20.90 10.13 -4.88
C VAL A 219 -19.87 9.39 -5.74
N GLU A 220 -19.98 9.48 -7.07
CA GLU A 220 -19.00 8.87 -7.98
C GLU A 220 -17.60 9.49 -7.84
N VAL A 221 -17.48 10.82 -7.72
CA VAL A 221 -16.20 11.49 -7.45
C VAL A 221 -15.57 10.99 -6.15
N VAL A 222 -16.38 10.85 -5.09
CA VAL A 222 -15.91 10.29 -3.80
C VAL A 222 -15.46 8.84 -3.98
N SER A 223 -16.26 8.03 -4.68
CA SER A 223 -15.94 6.62 -4.98
C SER A 223 -14.60 6.49 -5.71
N ILE A 224 -14.37 7.29 -6.76
CA ILE A 224 -13.11 7.33 -7.51
C ILE A 224 -11.94 7.72 -6.62
N SER A 225 -12.11 8.70 -5.74
CA SER A 225 -11.06 9.18 -4.83
C SER A 225 -10.69 8.18 -3.74
N VAL A 226 -11.66 7.39 -3.27
CA VAL A 226 -11.44 6.37 -2.23
C VAL A 226 -10.70 5.13 -2.78
N ARG A 227 -10.78 4.84 -4.09
CA ARG A 227 -10.15 3.66 -4.70
C ARG A 227 -8.64 3.56 -4.43
N PRO A 228 -7.80 4.59 -4.72
CA PRO A 228 -6.37 4.54 -4.43
C PRO A 228 -6.08 4.42 -2.93
N VAL A 229 -6.90 5.06 -2.09
CA VAL A 229 -6.76 4.98 -0.63
C VAL A 229 -7.03 3.55 -0.14
N ALA A 230 -8.08 2.91 -0.65
CA ALA A 230 -8.39 1.52 -0.32
C ALA A 230 -7.30 0.54 -0.78
N LEU A 231 -6.71 0.76 -1.97
CA LEU A 231 -5.59 -0.04 -2.47
C LEU A 231 -4.33 0.12 -1.60
N MET A 232 -4.01 1.35 -1.22
CA MET A 232 -2.88 1.67 -0.33
C MET A 232 -3.00 0.95 1.02
N PHE A 233 -4.15 1.11 1.71
CA PHE A 233 -4.36 0.47 3.01
C PHE A 233 -4.45 -1.04 2.93
N ARG A 234 -4.98 -1.61 1.86
CA ARG A 234 -5.01 -3.05 1.66
C ARG A 234 -3.61 -3.62 1.53
N LEU A 235 -2.75 -2.99 0.71
CA LEU A 235 -1.38 -3.46 0.51
C LEU A 235 -0.56 -3.30 1.80
N TYR A 236 -0.59 -2.13 2.40
CA TYR A 236 0.09 -1.85 3.66
C TYR A 236 -0.41 -2.74 4.80
N GLY A 237 -1.73 -2.81 4.99
CA GLY A 237 -2.33 -3.51 6.13
C GLY A 237 -2.05 -5.01 6.13
N ASN A 238 -2.11 -5.66 4.95
CA ASN A 238 -1.81 -7.09 4.85
C ASN A 238 -0.36 -7.39 5.20
N VAL A 239 0.60 -6.66 4.62
CA VAL A 239 2.03 -6.91 4.86
C VAL A 239 2.40 -6.55 6.30
N PHE A 240 1.95 -5.41 6.81
CA PHE A 240 2.23 -5.00 8.18
C PHE A 240 1.63 -5.98 9.22
N ALA A 241 0.39 -6.43 8.99
CA ALA A 241 -0.24 -7.42 9.87
C ALA A 241 0.47 -8.78 9.80
N GLY A 242 0.85 -9.23 8.60
CA GLY A 242 1.57 -10.48 8.38
C GLY A 242 2.92 -10.50 9.08
N GLU A 243 3.75 -9.45 8.90
CA GLU A 243 5.04 -9.32 9.59
C GLU A 243 4.88 -9.38 11.12
N ASN A 244 3.89 -8.67 11.69
CA ASN A 244 3.64 -8.70 13.13
C ASN A 244 3.12 -10.06 13.63
N ILE A 245 2.30 -10.76 12.84
CA ILE A 245 1.85 -12.12 13.19
C ILE A 245 3.03 -13.09 13.21
N LEU A 246 3.89 -13.06 12.19
CA LEU A 246 5.06 -13.93 12.11
C LEU A 246 6.00 -13.71 13.32
N GLU A 247 6.26 -12.45 13.68
CA GLU A 247 7.08 -12.11 14.83
C GLU A 247 6.45 -12.58 16.15
N THR A 248 5.16 -12.35 16.33
CA THR A 248 4.42 -12.76 17.54
C THR A 248 4.40 -14.27 17.69
N VAL A 249 4.12 -15.02 16.63
CA VAL A 249 4.10 -16.49 16.64
C VAL A 249 5.49 -17.07 16.92
N MET A 250 6.53 -16.45 16.33
CA MET A 250 7.91 -16.85 16.60
C MET A 250 8.26 -16.64 18.08
N ALA A 251 7.90 -15.51 18.67
CA ALA A 251 8.13 -15.22 20.08
C ALA A 251 7.37 -16.20 21.00
N LEU A 252 6.11 -16.50 20.66
CA LEU A 252 5.27 -17.43 21.43
C LEU A 252 5.80 -18.87 21.43
N GLY A 253 6.38 -19.33 20.30
CA GLY A 253 6.98 -20.65 20.17
C GLY A 253 8.31 -20.82 20.91
N GLY A 254 8.90 -19.74 21.39
CA GLY A 254 10.17 -19.72 22.09
C GLY A 254 11.37 -20.13 21.22
N PRO A 255 12.58 -20.23 21.81
CA PRO A 255 13.83 -20.38 21.04
C PRO A 255 13.97 -21.71 20.32
N TYR A 256 13.25 -22.75 20.75
CA TYR A 256 13.37 -24.09 20.16
C TYR A 256 12.25 -24.43 19.17
N PHE A 257 11.02 -23.99 19.41
CA PHE A 257 9.85 -24.34 18.60
C PHE A 257 9.29 -23.17 17.79
N GLY A 258 9.79 -21.93 17.99
CA GLY A 258 9.30 -20.74 17.31
C GLY A 258 9.39 -20.86 15.78
N TRP A 259 10.50 -21.36 15.26
CA TRP A 259 10.68 -21.55 13.82
C TRP A 259 9.71 -22.56 13.20
N LEU A 260 9.36 -23.64 13.94
CA LEU A 260 8.41 -24.62 13.48
C LEU A 260 6.96 -24.09 13.53
N ALA A 261 6.64 -23.37 14.60
CA ALA A 261 5.32 -22.76 14.77
C ALA A 261 5.04 -21.69 13.72
N VAL A 262 6.05 -20.94 13.28
CA VAL A 262 5.92 -19.85 12.29
C VAL A 262 5.81 -20.38 10.86
N LEU A 263 6.28 -21.60 10.58
CA LEU A 263 6.36 -22.14 9.22
C LEU A 263 5.02 -22.16 8.46
N PRO A 264 3.90 -22.63 9.02
CA PRO A 264 2.60 -22.60 8.33
C PRO A 264 2.12 -21.16 8.07
N PHE A 265 2.36 -20.22 8.99
CA PHE A 265 2.04 -18.80 8.79
C PHE A 265 2.91 -18.18 7.69
N TYR A 266 4.14 -18.63 7.56
CA TYR A 266 5.05 -18.19 6.52
C TYR A 266 4.55 -18.57 5.11
N PHE A 267 4.08 -19.81 4.94
CA PHE A 267 3.44 -20.23 3.68
C PHE A 267 2.15 -19.50 3.40
N LEU A 268 1.37 -19.23 4.44
CA LEU A 268 0.16 -18.43 4.32
C LEU A 268 0.50 -17.03 3.83
N GLU A 269 1.53 -16.37 4.40
CA GLU A 269 1.94 -15.02 4.02
C GLU A 269 2.51 -14.95 2.60
N LEU A 270 3.23 -15.99 2.14
CA LEU A 270 3.64 -16.09 0.73
C LEU A 270 2.43 -16.12 -0.21
N LEU A 271 1.37 -16.87 0.16
CA LEU A 271 0.13 -16.93 -0.60
C LEU A 271 -0.60 -15.59 -0.56
N VAL A 272 -0.70 -14.97 0.60
CA VAL A 272 -1.31 -13.63 0.77
C VAL A 272 -0.58 -12.61 -0.08
N GLY A 273 0.76 -12.62 -0.10
CA GLY A 273 1.57 -11.74 -0.93
C GLY A 273 1.30 -11.89 -2.42
N LEU A 274 1.12 -13.12 -2.91
CA LEU A 274 0.73 -13.41 -4.29
C LEU A 274 -0.68 -12.89 -4.59
N VAL A 275 -1.66 -13.28 -3.76
CA VAL A 275 -3.06 -12.86 -3.91
C VAL A 275 -3.18 -11.34 -3.87
N GLN A 276 -2.43 -10.67 -2.99
CA GLN A 276 -2.43 -9.22 -2.87
C GLN A 276 -1.91 -8.53 -4.14
N ALA A 277 -0.82 -9.02 -4.73
CA ALA A 277 -0.30 -8.51 -6.00
C ALA A 277 -1.33 -8.70 -7.13
N LEU A 278 -1.96 -9.87 -7.19
CA LEU A 278 -2.99 -10.19 -8.18
C LEU A 278 -4.23 -9.30 -8.00
N VAL A 279 -4.74 -9.14 -6.78
CA VAL A 279 -5.91 -8.31 -6.48
C VAL A 279 -5.63 -6.84 -6.79
N PHE A 280 -4.42 -6.33 -6.48
CA PHE A 280 -4.05 -4.97 -6.83
C PHE A 280 -4.09 -4.77 -8.35
N ALA A 281 -3.41 -5.61 -9.12
CA ALA A 281 -3.36 -5.53 -10.57
C ALA A 281 -4.74 -5.75 -11.23
N LEU A 282 -5.52 -6.71 -10.73
CA LEU A 282 -6.87 -7.00 -11.23
C LEU A 282 -7.84 -5.84 -11.01
N LEU A 283 -7.90 -5.29 -9.78
CA LEU A 283 -8.79 -4.17 -9.50
C LEU A 283 -8.43 -2.94 -10.33
N THR A 284 -7.13 -2.67 -10.49
CA THR A 284 -6.68 -1.56 -11.32
C THR A 284 -7.02 -1.75 -12.78
N ALA A 285 -6.89 -2.98 -13.31
CA ALA A 285 -7.28 -3.33 -14.68
C ALA A 285 -8.80 -3.22 -14.89
N VAL A 286 -9.61 -3.75 -13.97
CA VAL A 286 -11.08 -3.66 -14.02
C VAL A 286 -11.56 -2.21 -14.01
N PHE A 287 -11.00 -1.38 -13.14
CA PHE A 287 -11.35 0.05 -13.10
C PHE A 287 -10.98 0.78 -14.39
N THR A 288 -9.88 0.41 -15.02
CA THR A 288 -9.49 0.96 -16.32
C THR A 288 -10.44 0.49 -17.41
N SER A 289 -10.80 -0.79 -17.44
CA SER A 289 -11.75 -1.36 -18.39
C SER A 289 -13.12 -0.69 -18.30
N LEU A 290 -13.68 -0.56 -17.08
CA LEU A 290 -14.99 0.05 -16.87
C LEU A 290 -15.08 1.49 -17.41
N MET A 291 -14.02 2.30 -17.22
CA MET A 291 -14.01 3.68 -17.71
C MET A 291 -13.83 3.77 -19.23
N CYS A 292 -13.12 2.82 -19.83
CA CYS A 292 -12.81 2.89 -21.26
C CYS A 292 -13.83 2.14 -22.14
N SER A 293 -14.56 1.13 -21.62
CA SER A 293 -15.52 0.32 -22.40
C SER A 293 -16.82 1.05 -22.70
N HIS A 294 -17.28 1.94 -21.84
CA HIS A 294 -18.52 2.72 -22.08
C HIS A 294 -18.47 3.64 -23.31
N HIS A 295 -17.30 3.85 -23.91
CA HIS A 295 -17.18 4.71 -25.08
C HIS A 295 -17.46 4.01 -26.41
N GLU A 296 -17.35 2.68 -26.46
CA GLU A 296 -17.64 1.93 -27.70
C GLU A 296 -19.15 1.78 -27.94
N GLU A 297 -19.98 1.78 -26.90
CA GLU A 297 -21.45 1.69 -27.04
C GLU A 297 -22.10 3.01 -27.49
N ASP A 298 -21.55 4.19 -27.10
CA ASP A 298 -22.09 5.51 -27.47
C ASP A 298 -21.80 5.87 -28.96
N HIS A 299 -20.91 5.18 -29.66
CA HIS A 299 -20.61 5.39 -31.08
C HIS A 299 -21.26 4.37 -32.00
N ALA A 300 -21.99 3.37 -31.47
CA ALA A 300 -22.68 2.34 -32.24
C ALA A 300 -24.17 2.65 -32.51
N HIS A 301 -24.68 3.83 -32.11
CA HIS A 301 -26.04 4.31 -32.35
C HIS A 301 -26.09 5.59 -33.19
#